data_231627fc6cb94d03cd85a9d949160092
#
_entry.id   231627fc6cb94d03cd85a9d949160092
#
_cell.length_a   1.000
_cell.length_b   1.000
_cell.length_c   1.000
_cell.angle_alpha   90.00
_cell.angle_beta   90.00
_cell.angle_gamma   90.00
#
_symmetry.space_group_name_H-M   'P 1'
#
loop_
_entity.id
_entity.type
_entity.pdbx_description
1 polymer ?
#
loop_
_entity_poly.entity_id
_entity_poly.type
_entity_poly.pdbx_seq_one_letter_code
_entity_poly.pdbx_strand_id
1 'polypeptide(L)'
;MKALIAMTVAFFIAAPSLALAQAKPDLSGSWTFDEAKSDPAPARAGGGGGGGGRGGGRMGGAPATAMTIKQTPTELSIDRTTAQGAQTAVYKLDGSESKNTIGMGAATSKATWDGSKLVIATNQTVQGRGGEITIDSKDIYSVDGKTLTIETTRTTPGGTQTRKLIYTKN
;
A
#
# COMPACT_ATOMS: atom_id res chain seq x y z
N MET A 1 -43.67 63.00 12.20
CA MET A 1 -43.37 61.90 11.24
C MET A 1 -42.31 61.01 11.86
N LYS A 2 -42.70 59.82 12.33
CA LYS A 2 -41.77 58.82 12.96
C LYS A 2 -41.60 57.69 11.97
N ALA A 3 -40.38 57.54 11.44
CA ALA A 3 -40.03 56.45 10.53
C ALA A 3 -39.66 55.20 11.34
N LEU A 4 -40.38 54.07 11.14
CA LEU A 4 -40.06 52.76 11.67
C LEU A 4 -39.10 52.12 10.67
N ILE A 5 -37.87 51.82 11.14
CA ILE A 5 -36.89 50.98 10.40
C ILE A 5 -37.15 49.54 10.83
N ALA A 6 -37.70 48.73 9.91
CA ALA A 6 -37.83 47.28 10.08
C ALA A 6 -36.48 46.60 9.78
N MET A 7 -35.87 46.03 10.81
CA MET A 7 -34.61 45.25 10.71
C MET A 7 -34.95 43.78 10.42
N THR A 8 -34.76 43.37 9.17
CA THR A 8 -34.95 41.97 8.76
C THR A 8 -33.74 41.14 9.17
N VAL A 9 -33.89 40.27 10.16
CA VAL A 9 -32.85 39.30 10.55
C VAL A 9 -32.93 38.10 9.60
N ALA A 10 -31.97 37.93 8.71
CA ALA A 10 -31.83 36.75 7.87
C ALA A 10 -31.22 35.61 8.69
N PHE A 11 -32.03 34.59 8.97
CA PHE A 11 -31.59 33.37 9.66
C PHE A 11 -30.93 32.44 8.64
N PHE A 12 -29.58 32.36 8.64
CA PHE A 12 -28.83 31.45 7.82
C PHE A 12 -28.88 30.05 8.46
N ILE A 13 -29.70 29.15 7.92
CA ILE A 13 -29.76 27.75 8.31
C ILE A 13 -28.57 27.06 7.62
N ALA A 14 -27.49 26.84 8.35
CA ALA A 14 -26.40 25.98 7.90
C ALA A 14 -26.87 24.49 7.93
N ALA A 15 -27.20 23.94 6.79
CA ALA A 15 -27.49 22.51 6.68
C ALA A 15 -26.21 21.71 6.98
N PRO A 16 -26.22 20.72 7.89
CA PRO A 16 -25.08 19.85 8.09
C PRO A 16 -24.87 19.02 6.82
N SER A 17 -23.72 19.16 6.18
CA SER A 17 -23.29 18.29 5.09
C SER A 17 -23.07 16.89 5.68
N LEU A 18 -23.99 15.97 5.40
CA LEU A 18 -23.77 14.53 5.65
C LEU A 18 -22.64 14.08 4.73
N ALA A 19 -21.42 14.07 5.24
CA ALA A 19 -20.32 13.39 4.58
C ALA A 19 -20.70 11.91 4.51
N LEU A 20 -21.10 11.43 3.34
CA LEU A 20 -21.30 10.02 3.07
C LEU A 20 -19.95 9.35 3.32
N ALA A 21 -19.84 8.62 4.41
CA ALA A 21 -18.67 7.77 4.66
C ALA A 21 -18.53 6.83 3.47
N GLN A 22 -17.48 7.03 2.68
CA GLN A 22 -17.21 6.23 1.50
C GLN A 22 -17.03 4.77 1.96
N ALA A 23 -17.84 3.85 1.45
CA ALA A 23 -17.78 2.45 1.83
C ALA A 23 -16.37 1.91 1.54
N LYS A 24 -15.75 1.31 2.54
CA LYS A 24 -14.45 0.64 2.39
C LYS A 24 -14.64 -0.54 1.44
N PRO A 25 -13.91 -0.60 0.31
CA PRO A 25 -14.05 -1.71 -0.61
C PRO A 25 -13.53 -3.01 0.00
N ASP A 26 -14.08 -4.14 -0.43
CA ASP A 26 -13.60 -5.46 -0.06
C ASP A 26 -12.45 -5.87 -0.99
N LEU A 27 -11.26 -5.97 -0.42
CA LEU A 27 -10.04 -6.42 -1.09
C LEU A 27 -9.90 -7.95 -1.12
N SER A 28 -10.81 -8.69 -0.46
CA SER A 28 -10.73 -10.15 -0.35
C SER A 28 -10.76 -10.83 -1.69
N GLY A 29 -9.99 -11.91 -1.81
CA GLY A 29 -9.96 -12.76 -2.99
C GLY A 29 -8.58 -13.28 -3.32
N SER A 30 -8.52 -14.07 -4.39
CA SER A 30 -7.26 -14.55 -4.99
C SER A 30 -6.92 -13.68 -6.19
N TRP A 31 -5.70 -13.21 -6.23
CA TRP A 31 -5.21 -12.21 -7.17
C TRP A 31 -3.96 -12.70 -7.87
N THR A 32 -3.93 -12.63 -9.19
CA THR A 32 -2.77 -13.01 -10.02
C THR A 32 -2.12 -11.76 -10.60
N PHE A 33 -0.80 -11.69 -10.54
CA PHE A 33 -0.01 -10.55 -11.05
C PHE A 33 -0.15 -10.42 -12.57
N ASP A 34 -0.48 -9.21 -13.02
CA ASP A 34 -0.58 -8.84 -14.44
C ASP A 34 0.67 -8.02 -14.81
N GLU A 35 1.68 -8.70 -15.33
CA GLU A 35 2.95 -8.07 -15.72
C GLU A 35 2.77 -7.06 -16.84
N ALA A 36 1.86 -7.34 -17.79
CA ALA A 36 1.66 -6.49 -18.97
C ALA A 36 1.05 -5.12 -18.62
N LYS A 37 0.30 -5.04 -17.51
CA LYS A 37 -0.34 -3.81 -17.03
C LYS A 37 0.41 -3.14 -15.89
N SER A 38 1.45 -3.77 -15.38
CA SER A 38 2.26 -3.26 -14.27
C SER A 38 3.47 -2.49 -14.75
N ASP A 39 3.95 -1.58 -13.91
CA ASP A 39 5.22 -0.91 -14.19
C ASP A 39 6.36 -1.93 -14.23
N PRO A 40 7.32 -1.75 -15.14
CA PRO A 40 8.48 -2.62 -15.22
C PRO A 40 9.29 -2.59 -13.92
N ALA A 41 10.05 -3.67 -13.68
CA ALA A 41 10.98 -3.66 -12.56
C ALA A 41 11.99 -2.52 -12.74
N PRO A 42 12.30 -1.76 -11.68
CA PRO A 42 13.25 -0.66 -11.78
C PRO A 42 14.58 -1.15 -12.32
N ALA A 43 15.11 -0.44 -13.31
CA ALA A 43 16.45 -0.70 -13.84
C ALA A 43 17.47 -0.55 -12.71
N ARG A 44 18.48 -1.40 -12.68
CA ARG A 44 19.60 -1.25 -11.73
C ARG A 44 20.30 0.08 -12.01
N ALA A 45 20.23 1.01 -11.06
CA ALA A 45 21.07 2.18 -11.12
C ALA A 45 22.52 1.75 -10.89
N GLY A 46 23.34 1.81 -11.95
CA GLY A 46 24.80 1.74 -11.87
C GLY A 46 25.41 0.35 -11.77
N GLY A 47 26.02 -0.13 -12.84
CA GLY A 47 26.90 -1.27 -12.89
C GLY A 47 26.98 -1.86 -14.28
N GLY A 48 27.74 -1.21 -15.20
CA GLY A 48 28.18 -1.82 -16.44
C GLY A 48 29.04 -3.04 -16.17
N GLY A 49 28.90 -4.10 -16.97
CA GLY A 49 29.86 -5.19 -17.00
C GLY A 49 29.25 -6.57 -16.77
N GLY A 50 29.25 -7.34 -17.83
CA GLY A 50 28.80 -8.68 -18.02
C GLY A 50 29.13 -9.69 -16.91
N GLY A 51 28.32 -10.73 -16.86
CA GLY A 51 28.59 -11.89 -16.05
C GLY A 51 27.35 -12.44 -15.39
N GLY A 52 26.84 -13.55 -15.91
CA GLY A 52 25.79 -14.35 -15.31
C GLY A 52 26.13 -14.79 -13.89
N GLY A 53 25.59 -14.10 -12.90
CA GLY A 53 25.70 -14.42 -11.48
C GLY A 53 24.32 -14.54 -10.85
N ARG A 54 23.81 -15.74 -10.68
CA ARG A 54 22.74 -16.06 -9.76
C ARG A 54 23.16 -15.61 -8.36
N GLY A 55 22.49 -14.63 -7.74
CA GLY A 55 22.70 -14.36 -6.33
C GLY A 55 23.02 -12.93 -5.91
N GLY A 56 22.57 -11.92 -6.60
CA GLY A 56 22.60 -10.53 -6.10
C GLY A 56 21.23 -10.15 -5.55
N GLY A 57 21.12 -9.97 -4.22
CA GLY A 57 19.90 -9.56 -3.56
C GLY A 57 19.28 -8.31 -4.21
N ARG A 58 18.14 -8.50 -4.87
CA ARG A 58 17.30 -7.42 -5.38
C ARG A 58 16.73 -6.70 -4.19
N MET A 59 17.23 -5.53 -3.85
CA MET A 59 16.61 -4.65 -2.84
C MET A 59 15.21 -4.18 -3.23
N GLY A 60 14.79 -4.34 -4.47
CA GLY A 60 13.41 -4.27 -4.90
C GLY A 60 12.95 -5.67 -5.25
N GLY A 61 12.36 -6.40 -4.32
CA GLY A 61 11.87 -7.76 -4.55
C GLY A 61 10.96 -7.82 -5.79
N ALA A 62 11.03 -8.95 -6.53
CA ALA A 62 10.03 -9.21 -7.55
C ALA A 62 8.63 -9.16 -6.92
N PRO A 63 7.62 -8.64 -7.63
CA PRO A 63 6.26 -8.66 -7.14
C PRO A 63 5.84 -10.11 -6.86
N ALA A 64 4.91 -10.29 -5.93
CA ALA A 64 4.29 -11.58 -5.71
C ALA A 64 3.57 -12.01 -7.01
N THR A 65 3.78 -13.23 -7.46
CA THR A 65 3.11 -13.77 -8.64
C THR A 65 1.63 -14.03 -8.39
N ALA A 66 1.30 -14.35 -7.14
CA ALA A 66 -0.08 -14.53 -6.68
C ALA A 66 -0.23 -14.02 -5.24
N MET A 67 -1.42 -13.59 -4.92
CA MET A 67 -1.81 -13.08 -3.60
C MET A 67 -3.20 -13.61 -3.23
N THR A 68 -3.38 -14.03 -1.98
CA THR A 68 -4.70 -14.24 -1.40
C THR A 68 -4.89 -13.22 -0.28
N ILE A 69 -5.94 -12.43 -0.38
CA ILE A 69 -6.31 -11.42 0.62
C ILE A 69 -7.57 -11.87 1.34
N LYS A 70 -7.54 -11.81 2.67
CA LYS A 70 -8.70 -12.02 3.54
C LYS A 70 -8.89 -10.74 4.36
N GLN A 71 -10.05 -10.13 4.23
CA GLN A 71 -10.39 -8.90 4.93
C GLN A 71 -11.54 -9.13 5.90
N THR A 72 -11.38 -8.63 7.11
CA THR A 72 -12.43 -8.49 8.12
C THR A 72 -12.64 -7.00 8.42
N PRO A 73 -13.63 -6.60 9.22
CA PRO A 73 -13.78 -5.20 9.61
C PRO A 73 -12.56 -4.59 10.31
N THR A 74 -11.75 -5.41 10.99
CA THR A 74 -10.63 -4.95 11.83
C THR A 74 -9.25 -5.38 11.36
N GLU A 75 -9.18 -6.35 10.42
CA GLU A 75 -7.92 -6.98 10.04
C GLU A 75 -7.86 -7.31 8.55
N LEU A 76 -6.67 -7.22 7.98
CA LEU A 76 -6.35 -7.65 6.63
C LEU A 76 -5.19 -8.66 6.69
N SER A 77 -5.42 -9.88 6.22
CA SER A 77 -4.38 -10.88 6.03
C SER A 77 -4.04 -10.99 4.55
N ILE A 78 -2.76 -10.93 4.22
CA ILE A 78 -2.26 -11.06 2.85
C ILE A 78 -1.25 -12.20 2.78
N ASP A 79 -1.63 -13.27 2.09
CA ASP A 79 -0.75 -14.37 1.73
C ASP A 79 -0.16 -14.09 0.35
N ARG A 80 1.17 -13.97 0.25
CA ARG A 80 1.89 -13.70 -1.00
C ARG A 80 2.73 -14.88 -1.42
N THR A 81 2.65 -15.27 -2.67
CA THR A 81 3.59 -16.23 -3.28
C THR A 81 4.67 -15.44 -4.00
N THR A 82 5.90 -15.60 -3.54
CA THR A 82 7.09 -14.93 -4.09
C THR A 82 8.10 -15.96 -4.57
N ALA A 83 9.14 -15.53 -5.28
CA ALA A 83 10.24 -16.39 -5.67
C ALA A 83 11.01 -17.00 -4.47
N GLN A 84 10.86 -16.41 -3.28
CA GLN A 84 11.46 -16.89 -2.02
C GLN A 84 10.52 -17.79 -1.21
N GLY A 85 9.31 -18.06 -1.71
CA GLY A 85 8.30 -18.87 -1.05
C GLY A 85 7.06 -18.07 -0.65
N ALA A 86 6.18 -18.72 0.08
CA ALA A 86 4.95 -18.10 0.61
C ALA A 86 5.28 -17.23 1.83
N GLN A 87 4.63 -16.08 1.91
CA GLN A 87 4.76 -15.13 3.01
C GLN A 87 3.38 -14.61 3.39
N THR A 88 3.08 -14.63 4.68
CA THR A 88 1.84 -14.08 5.24
C THR A 88 2.15 -12.81 6.02
N ALA A 89 1.37 -11.77 5.82
CA ALA A 89 1.41 -10.56 6.61
C ALA A 89 0.00 -10.19 7.07
N VAL A 90 -0.10 -9.76 8.33
CA VAL A 90 -1.37 -9.40 8.96
C VAL A 90 -1.34 -7.95 9.39
N TYR A 91 -2.38 -7.19 9.04
CA TYR A 91 -2.48 -5.77 9.28
C TYR A 91 -3.77 -5.43 10.02
N LYS A 92 -3.66 -4.66 11.10
CA LYS A 92 -4.81 -4.08 11.80
C LYS A 92 -5.31 -2.86 11.03
N LEU A 93 -6.60 -2.80 10.76
CA LEU A 93 -7.21 -1.75 9.92
C LEU A 93 -7.66 -0.50 10.72
N ASP A 94 -7.31 -0.44 12.00
CA ASP A 94 -7.57 0.69 12.90
C ASP A 94 -6.43 1.71 12.97
N GLY A 95 -5.34 1.50 12.21
CA GLY A 95 -4.13 2.33 12.22
C GLY A 95 -3.13 1.99 13.32
N SER A 96 -3.45 1.03 14.19
CA SER A 96 -2.50 0.55 15.19
C SER A 96 -1.37 -0.28 14.55
N GLU A 97 -0.27 -0.43 15.25
CA GLU A 97 0.90 -1.14 14.73
C GLU A 97 0.65 -2.64 14.59
N SER A 98 1.08 -3.16 13.44
CA SER A 98 1.16 -4.58 13.13
C SER A 98 2.62 -4.99 12.93
N LYS A 99 3.05 -6.06 13.59
CA LYS A 99 4.40 -6.60 13.45
C LYS A 99 4.37 -7.82 12.56
N ASN A 100 5.19 -7.80 11.50
CA ASN A 100 5.28 -8.86 10.50
C ASN A 100 6.74 -9.21 10.25
N THR A 101 6.99 -10.36 9.63
CA THR A 101 8.28 -10.67 9.01
C THR A 101 8.08 -10.60 7.50
N ILE A 102 8.80 -9.69 6.83
CA ILE A 102 8.73 -9.51 5.39
C ILE A 102 10.09 -9.85 4.79
N GLY A 103 10.14 -10.88 3.97
CA GLY A 103 11.42 -11.43 3.53
C GLY A 103 12.23 -11.94 4.71
N MET A 104 13.42 -11.40 4.91
CA MET A 104 14.34 -11.76 6.02
C MET A 104 14.37 -10.68 7.12
N GLY A 105 13.49 -9.71 7.11
CA GLY A 105 13.52 -8.58 8.04
C GLY A 105 12.25 -8.43 8.88
N ALA A 106 12.42 -7.96 10.10
CA ALA A 106 11.29 -7.52 10.93
C ALA A 106 10.70 -6.23 10.33
N ALA A 107 9.39 -6.16 10.30
CA ALA A 107 8.65 -5.03 9.76
C ALA A 107 7.56 -4.59 10.73
N THR A 108 7.44 -3.28 10.92
CA THR A 108 6.33 -2.66 11.65
C THR A 108 5.49 -1.87 10.65
N SER A 109 4.19 -2.12 10.62
CA SER A 109 3.28 -1.51 9.65
C SER A 109 2.08 -0.87 10.34
N LYS A 110 1.55 0.18 9.71
CA LYS A 110 0.26 0.80 10.06
C LYS A 110 -0.61 0.83 8.83
N ALA A 111 -1.83 0.32 8.94
CA ALA A 111 -2.79 0.30 7.85
C ALA A 111 -3.99 1.19 8.18
N THR A 112 -4.29 2.14 7.30
CA THR A 112 -5.37 3.11 7.44
C THR A 112 -6.14 3.26 6.14
N TRP A 113 -7.43 3.54 6.23
CA TRP A 113 -8.26 3.86 5.09
C TRP A 113 -8.20 5.36 4.78
N ASP A 114 -7.96 5.68 3.52
CA ASP A 114 -8.08 7.02 2.94
C ASP A 114 -9.19 6.97 1.86
N GLY A 115 -10.39 7.31 2.26
CA GLY A 115 -11.58 7.08 1.43
C GLY A 115 -11.77 5.61 1.07
N SER A 116 -11.74 5.29 -0.21
CA SER A 116 -11.83 3.92 -0.74
C SER A 116 -10.48 3.23 -0.92
N LYS A 117 -9.37 3.87 -0.53
CA LYS A 117 -8.03 3.32 -0.66
C LYS A 117 -7.50 2.86 0.70
N LEU A 118 -6.89 1.68 0.75
CA LEU A 118 -6.15 1.23 1.92
C LEU A 118 -4.69 1.63 1.79
N VAL A 119 -4.18 2.37 2.76
CA VAL A 119 -2.78 2.82 2.83
C VAL A 119 -2.08 2.01 3.90
N ILE A 120 -1.02 1.29 3.53
CA ILE A 120 -0.15 0.55 4.44
C ILE A 120 1.24 1.19 4.42
N ALA A 121 1.60 1.82 5.53
CA ALA A 121 2.96 2.34 5.74
C ALA A 121 3.76 1.32 6.54
N THR A 122 4.93 0.93 6.04
CA THR A 122 5.79 -0.08 6.65
C THR A 122 7.21 0.44 6.82
N ASN A 123 7.75 0.29 8.01
CA ASN A 123 9.17 0.44 8.32
C ASN A 123 9.77 -0.96 8.50
N GLN A 124 10.81 -1.28 7.76
CA GLN A 124 11.47 -2.57 7.79
C GLN A 124 12.97 -2.39 8.00
N THR A 125 13.52 -3.21 8.88
CA THR A 125 14.95 -3.31 9.11
C THR A 125 15.49 -4.60 8.55
N VAL A 126 16.53 -4.53 7.72
CA VAL A 126 17.21 -5.69 7.11
C VAL A 126 18.71 -5.60 7.31
N GLN A 127 19.36 -6.76 7.43
CA GLN A 127 20.82 -6.82 7.48
C GLN A 127 21.38 -6.76 6.05
N GLY A 128 22.13 -5.71 5.74
CA GLY A 128 22.86 -5.54 4.49
C GLY A 128 24.34 -5.89 4.65
N ARG A 129 25.09 -5.87 3.54
CA ARG A 129 26.55 -6.14 3.55
C ARG A 129 27.34 -5.10 4.35
N GLY A 130 26.81 -3.88 4.51
CA GLY A 130 27.42 -2.76 5.24
C GLY A 130 26.81 -2.48 6.61
N GLY A 131 25.98 -3.37 7.14
CA GLY A 131 25.26 -3.17 8.39
C GLY A 131 23.75 -3.16 8.21
N GLU A 132 23.06 -2.68 9.22
CA GLU A 132 21.61 -2.56 9.25
C GLU A 132 21.10 -1.48 8.28
N ILE A 133 20.09 -1.80 7.51
CA ILE A 133 19.45 -0.89 6.56
C ILE A 133 17.98 -0.78 6.91
N THR A 134 17.51 0.45 7.05
CA THR A 134 16.08 0.76 7.19
C THR A 134 15.47 1.03 5.81
N ILE A 135 14.32 0.43 5.57
CA ILE A 135 13.53 0.59 4.37
C ILE A 135 12.14 1.06 4.78
N ASP A 136 11.76 2.23 4.31
CA ASP A 136 10.39 2.73 4.44
C ASP A 136 9.61 2.42 3.17
N SER A 137 8.41 1.88 3.32
CA SER A 137 7.52 1.68 2.19
C SER A 137 6.11 2.16 2.50
N LYS A 138 5.43 2.63 1.46
CA LYS A 138 4.03 3.02 1.48
C LYS A 138 3.34 2.31 0.32
N ASP A 139 2.42 1.42 0.63
CA ASP A 139 1.61 0.69 -0.33
C ASP A 139 0.17 1.21 -0.28
N ILE A 140 -0.37 1.62 -1.42
CA ILE A 140 -1.74 2.10 -1.58
C ILE A 140 -2.51 1.07 -2.40
N TYR A 141 -3.47 0.43 -1.76
CA TYR A 141 -4.34 -0.57 -2.38
C TYR A 141 -5.64 0.06 -2.82
N SER A 142 -6.04 -0.18 -4.06
CA SER A 142 -7.35 0.17 -4.59
C SER A 142 -7.89 -0.96 -5.46
N VAL A 143 -9.21 -1.18 -5.41
CA VAL A 143 -9.87 -2.21 -6.21
C VAL A 143 -10.95 -1.57 -7.07
N ASP A 144 -11.00 -2.01 -8.32
CA ASP A 144 -12.05 -1.65 -9.28
C ASP A 144 -12.48 -2.93 -10.03
N GLY A 145 -13.65 -3.43 -9.69
CA GLY A 145 -14.17 -4.69 -10.22
C GLY A 145 -13.22 -5.86 -9.94
N LYS A 146 -12.62 -6.41 -11.00
CA LYS A 146 -11.66 -7.52 -10.94
C LYS A 146 -10.20 -7.07 -10.96
N THR A 147 -9.93 -5.79 -10.82
CA THR A 147 -8.58 -5.23 -10.87
C THR A 147 -8.18 -4.69 -9.50
N LEU A 148 -7.09 -5.20 -8.95
CA LEU A 148 -6.43 -4.66 -7.76
C LEU A 148 -5.19 -3.89 -8.22
N THR A 149 -5.12 -2.63 -7.85
CA THR A 149 -3.96 -1.77 -8.08
C THR A 149 -3.23 -1.57 -6.76
N ILE A 150 -1.91 -1.75 -6.75
CA ILE A 150 -1.04 -1.45 -5.62
C ILE A 150 0.01 -0.44 -6.11
N GLU A 151 -0.05 0.78 -5.58
CA GLU A 151 0.99 1.79 -5.78
C GLU A 151 1.97 1.69 -4.62
N THR A 152 3.17 1.19 -4.89
CA THR A 152 4.24 1.03 -3.89
C THR A 152 5.26 2.13 -4.03
N THR A 153 5.47 2.92 -2.98
CA THR A 153 6.61 3.84 -2.84
C THR A 153 7.56 3.27 -1.81
N ARG A 154 8.81 3.08 -2.18
CA ARG A 154 9.85 2.54 -1.31
C ARG A 154 11.01 3.52 -1.21
N THR A 155 11.42 3.85 0.00
CA THR A 155 12.57 4.70 0.31
C THR A 155 13.66 3.87 0.98
N THR A 156 14.85 3.97 0.43
CA THR A 156 16.08 3.32 0.92
C THR A 156 17.21 4.35 0.98
N PRO A 157 18.36 4.08 1.58
CA PRO A 157 19.52 4.95 1.50
C PRO A 157 19.97 5.29 0.07
N GLY A 158 19.59 4.43 -0.92
CA GLY A 158 19.88 4.65 -2.33
C GLY A 158 18.84 5.50 -3.08
N GLY A 159 17.82 6.00 -2.39
CA GLY A 159 16.78 6.85 -2.96
C GLY A 159 15.36 6.29 -2.85
N THR A 160 14.42 7.03 -3.40
CA THR A 160 12.99 6.67 -3.42
C THR A 160 12.57 6.18 -4.80
N GLN A 161 11.80 5.11 -4.81
CA GLN A 161 11.23 4.51 -6.04
C GLN A 161 9.74 4.31 -5.85
N THR A 162 8.96 4.66 -6.86
CA THR A 162 7.52 4.40 -6.92
C THR A 162 7.23 3.44 -8.06
N ARG A 163 6.30 2.52 -7.83
CA ARG A 163 5.91 1.50 -8.80
C ARG A 163 4.44 1.16 -8.65
N LYS A 164 3.75 1.01 -9.78
CA LYS A 164 2.37 0.55 -9.84
C LYS A 164 2.34 -0.92 -10.25
N LEU A 165 1.68 -1.73 -9.44
CA LEU A 165 1.49 -3.16 -9.67
C LEU A 165 0.00 -3.44 -9.88
N ILE A 166 -0.31 -4.22 -10.90
CA ILE A 166 -1.68 -4.60 -11.24
C ILE A 166 -1.85 -6.10 -11.02
N TYR A 167 -2.97 -6.45 -10.40
CA TYR A 167 -3.39 -7.83 -10.19
C TYR A 167 -4.81 -8.02 -10.68
N THR A 168 -5.10 -9.18 -11.22
CA THR A 168 -6.44 -9.55 -11.69
C THR A 168 -7.03 -10.60 -10.76
N LYS A 169 -8.31 -10.45 -10.41
CA LYS A 169 -9.05 -11.39 -9.56
C LYS A 169 -9.35 -12.67 -10.33
N ASN A 170 -9.05 -13.80 -9.72
CA ASN A 170 -9.38 -15.13 -10.25
C ASN A 170 -10.86 -15.44 -10.11
#